data_c329ee7ca3d8d1d297ffaecaf26491b5
#
_entry.id   c329ee7ca3d8d1d297ffaecaf26491b5
#
_cell.length_a   1.000
_cell.length_b   1.000
_cell.length_c   1.000
_cell.angle_alpha   90.00
_cell.angle_beta   90.00
_cell.angle_gamma   90.00
#
_symmetry.space_group_name_H-M   'P 1'
#
loop_
_entity.id
_entity.type
_entity.pdbx_description
1 polymer ?
#
loop_
_entity_poly.entity_id
_entity_poly.type
_entity_poly.pdbx_seq_one_letter_code
_entity_poly.pdbx_strand_id
1 'polypeptide(L)'
;MRNPQIACKASVYPGITNYGKTFERNQDAKELKINWSMREKEDLNYIKKILKKRIQKYNLDYWNLLTRKAEIINTICVCSNGNPRFAFHIIDELQNRNLFKKSNISHQDLINSIRAVVSTKWQEFETLSRRLVKYKDYIIKAENFLKGLVIPNLRSWNKKRRKDNKKLSAGFYIQTSVYEKISKLFDILAYSNFININY
;
A
#
# COMPACT_ATOMS: atom_id res chain seq x y z
N MET A 1 35.41 -13.12 -13.93
CA MET A 1 34.58 -14.03 -14.77
C MET A 1 33.21 -14.13 -14.16
N ARG A 2 32.15 -13.78 -14.91
CA ARG A 2 30.78 -14.02 -14.46
C ARG A 2 30.47 -15.51 -14.61
N ASN A 3 30.00 -16.19 -13.55
CA ASN A 3 29.61 -17.58 -13.66
C ASN A 3 28.20 -17.63 -14.30
N PRO A 4 28.05 -18.05 -15.57
CA PRO A 4 26.78 -18.02 -16.29
C PRO A 4 25.75 -19.01 -15.76
N GLN A 5 26.10 -19.87 -14.83
CA GLN A 5 25.23 -20.91 -14.27
C GLN A 5 24.45 -20.45 -13.04
N ILE A 6 24.72 -19.24 -12.50
CA ILE A 6 24.03 -18.74 -11.32
C ILE A 6 23.08 -17.63 -11.72
N ALA A 7 21.76 -17.89 -11.60
CA ALA A 7 20.70 -16.89 -11.75
C ALA A 7 20.12 -16.55 -10.37
N CYS A 8 20.21 -15.28 -9.99
CA CYS A 8 19.64 -14.78 -8.75
C CYS A 8 18.38 -13.96 -9.00
N LYS A 9 17.37 -14.12 -8.14
CA LYS A 9 16.18 -13.27 -8.10
C LYS A 9 16.17 -12.53 -6.77
N ALA A 10 16.05 -11.21 -6.81
CA ALA A 10 16.01 -10.38 -5.61
C ALA A 10 14.84 -9.40 -5.68
N SER A 11 14.16 -9.18 -4.54
CA SER A 11 13.22 -8.08 -4.39
C SER A 11 13.97 -6.81 -4.05
N VAL A 12 13.68 -5.74 -4.76
CA VAL A 12 14.34 -4.45 -4.58
C VAL A 12 13.30 -3.33 -4.41
N TYR A 13 13.69 -2.30 -3.69
CA TYR A 13 12.86 -1.10 -3.52
C TYR A 13 13.47 0.03 -4.35
N PRO A 14 12.79 0.50 -5.41
CA PRO A 14 13.26 1.60 -6.22
C PRO A 14 13.61 2.82 -5.36
N GLY A 15 14.72 3.48 -5.67
CA GLY A 15 15.17 4.68 -4.96
C GLY A 15 15.73 4.47 -3.54
N ILE A 16 15.56 3.29 -2.92
CA ILE A 16 16.07 2.96 -1.58
C ILE A 16 17.17 1.90 -1.64
N THR A 17 17.02 0.89 -2.51
CA THR A 17 18.01 -0.19 -2.65
C THR A 17 19.32 0.33 -3.22
N ASN A 18 20.42 0.02 -2.53
CA ASN A 18 21.77 0.29 -3.01
C ASN A 18 22.30 -0.95 -3.76
N TYR A 19 22.55 -0.80 -5.04
CA TYR A 19 23.04 -1.90 -5.90
C TYR A 19 24.57 -2.06 -5.90
N GLY A 20 25.29 -1.22 -5.13
CA GLY A 20 26.75 -1.16 -5.19
C GLY A 20 27.28 -0.33 -6.35
N LYS A 21 28.62 -0.15 -6.40
CA LYS A 21 29.27 0.74 -7.38
C LYS A 21 29.43 0.08 -8.75
N THR A 22 29.47 -1.24 -8.82
CA THR A 22 29.79 -2.01 -10.04
C THR A 22 28.57 -2.65 -10.71
N PHE A 23 27.37 -2.49 -10.12
CA PHE A 23 26.14 -3.08 -10.65
C PHE A 23 25.43 -2.12 -11.60
N GLU A 24 25.30 -2.54 -12.85
CA GLU A 24 24.58 -1.80 -13.88
C GLU A 24 23.19 -2.40 -14.11
N ARG A 25 22.12 -1.68 -13.67
CA ARG A 25 20.73 -2.17 -13.62
C ARG A 25 20.24 -2.80 -14.93
N ASN A 26 20.58 -2.21 -16.06
CA ASN A 26 20.08 -2.65 -17.36
C ASN A 26 20.97 -3.70 -18.04
N GLN A 27 22.20 -3.87 -17.56
CA GLN A 27 23.16 -4.84 -18.12
C GLN A 27 23.28 -6.09 -17.23
N ASP A 28 23.28 -5.90 -15.92
CA ASP A 28 23.49 -6.97 -14.97
C ASP A 28 22.22 -7.69 -14.52
N ALA A 29 21.06 -7.02 -14.64
CA ALA A 29 19.78 -7.64 -14.29
C ALA A 29 18.61 -7.08 -15.12
N LYS A 30 17.62 -7.95 -15.34
CA LYS A 30 16.32 -7.54 -15.87
C LYS A 30 15.41 -7.14 -14.72
N GLU A 31 15.02 -5.88 -14.66
CA GLU A 31 14.06 -5.40 -13.67
C GLU A 31 12.63 -5.71 -14.13
N LEU A 32 11.87 -6.39 -13.29
CA LEU A 32 10.44 -6.61 -13.48
C LEU A 32 9.67 -5.70 -12.53
N LYS A 33 9.03 -4.68 -13.07
CA LYS A 33 8.16 -3.79 -12.29
C LYS A 33 6.81 -4.47 -12.08
N ILE A 34 6.39 -4.61 -10.83
CA ILE A 34 5.06 -5.10 -10.47
C ILE A 34 4.24 -3.90 -10.01
N ASN A 35 3.38 -3.39 -10.90
CA ASN A 35 2.46 -2.31 -10.61
C ASN A 35 1.05 -2.88 -10.45
N TRP A 36 0.47 -2.69 -9.27
CA TRP A 36 -0.90 -3.08 -8.98
C TRP A 36 -1.80 -1.85 -9.00
N SER A 37 -2.87 -1.89 -9.79
CA SER A 37 -3.91 -0.87 -9.76
C SER A 37 -5.20 -1.45 -9.18
N MET A 38 -5.53 -1.08 -7.97
CA MET A 38 -6.79 -1.55 -7.35
C MET A 38 -8.06 -0.98 -8.01
N ARG A 39 -7.90 -0.19 -9.05
CA ARG A 39 -8.99 0.25 -9.94
C ARG A 39 -9.29 -0.78 -11.02
N GLU A 40 -8.28 -1.57 -11.39
CA GLU A 40 -8.40 -2.63 -12.39
C GLU A 40 -8.97 -3.90 -11.76
N LYS A 41 -10.01 -4.45 -12.38
CA LYS A 41 -10.71 -5.63 -11.88
C LYS A 41 -9.79 -6.86 -11.78
N GLU A 42 -8.85 -6.99 -12.71
CA GLU A 42 -7.90 -8.10 -12.76
C GLU A 42 -6.94 -8.08 -11.59
N ASP A 43 -6.34 -6.93 -11.31
CA ASP A 43 -5.42 -6.74 -10.18
C ASP A 43 -6.13 -6.96 -8.85
N LEU A 44 -7.35 -6.40 -8.72
CA LEU A 44 -8.18 -6.61 -7.53
C LEU A 44 -8.48 -8.10 -7.31
N ASN A 45 -8.82 -8.83 -8.38
CA ASN A 45 -9.08 -10.26 -8.30
C ASN A 45 -7.82 -11.07 -7.99
N TYR A 46 -6.66 -10.65 -8.47
CA TYR A 46 -5.40 -11.30 -8.15
C TYR A 46 -5.07 -11.19 -6.67
N ILE A 47 -5.18 -9.99 -6.09
CA ILE A 47 -4.98 -9.79 -4.64
C ILE A 47 -5.97 -10.64 -3.84
N LYS A 48 -7.25 -10.68 -4.23
CA LYS A 48 -8.24 -11.57 -3.59
C LYS A 48 -7.83 -13.03 -3.64
N LYS A 49 -7.28 -13.52 -4.76
CA LYS A 49 -6.79 -14.89 -4.86
C LYS A 49 -5.65 -15.17 -3.90
N ILE A 50 -4.72 -14.22 -3.72
CA ILE A 50 -3.63 -14.33 -2.74
C ILE A 50 -4.19 -14.43 -1.32
N LEU A 51 -5.09 -13.52 -0.96
CA LEU A 51 -5.73 -13.50 0.36
C LEU A 51 -6.52 -14.79 0.60
N LYS A 52 -7.32 -15.23 -0.37
CA LYS A 52 -8.09 -16.47 -0.30
C LYS A 52 -7.21 -17.66 0.04
N LYS A 53 -6.16 -17.91 -0.77
CA LYS A 53 -5.25 -19.04 -0.57
C LYS A 53 -4.62 -19.06 0.82
N ARG A 54 -4.30 -17.88 1.35
CA ARG A 54 -3.65 -17.77 2.66
C ARG A 54 -4.64 -17.96 3.80
N ILE A 55 -5.80 -17.29 3.74
CA ILE A 55 -6.82 -17.36 4.78
C ILE A 55 -7.42 -18.77 4.86
N GLN A 56 -7.76 -19.38 3.74
CA GLN A 56 -8.35 -20.73 3.70
C GLN A 56 -7.43 -21.79 4.30
N LYS A 57 -6.11 -21.59 4.21
CA LYS A 57 -5.15 -22.52 4.86
C LYS A 57 -5.26 -22.52 6.38
N TYR A 58 -5.71 -21.42 6.97
CA TYR A 58 -5.83 -21.27 8.43
C TYR A 58 -7.26 -21.46 8.91
N ASN A 59 -8.24 -20.84 8.22
CA ASN A 59 -9.64 -20.95 8.59
C ASN A 59 -10.55 -20.56 7.41
N LEU A 60 -11.29 -21.56 6.88
CA LEU A 60 -12.21 -21.37 5.76
C LEU A 60 -13.37 -20.43 6.12
N ASP A 61 -13.88 -20.49 7.35
CA ASP A 61 -15.02 -19.67 7.77
C ASP A 61 -14.70 -18.18 7.78
N TYR A 62 -13.45 -17.81 8.06
CA TYR A 62 -13.02 -16.41 7.98
C TYR A 62 -13.12 -15.89 6.54
N TRP A 63 -12.73 -16.71 5.55
CA TRP A 63 -12.89 -16.32 4.16
C TRP A 63 -14.35 -16.15 3.78
N ASN A 64 -15.20 -17.10 4.17
CA ASN A 64 -16.63 -17.07 3.90
C ASN A 64 -17.28 -15.81 4.52
N LEU A 65 -16.90 -15.46 5.75
CA LEU A 65 -17.41 -14.25 6.40
C LEU A 65 -16.96 -12.95 5.70
N LEU A 66 -15.68 -12.86 5.30
CA LEU A 66 -15.14 -11.70 4.57
C LEU A 66 -15.77 -11.53 3.20
N THR A 67 -16.19 -12.62 2.55
CA THR A 67 -16.76 -12.59 1.20
C THR A 67 -18.28 -12.58 1.17
N ARG A 68 -18.94 -12.81 2.31
CA ARG A 68 -20.42 -12.74 2.43
C ARG A 68 -20.97 -11.43 1.88
N LYS A 69 -20.26 -10.32 2.10
CA LYS A 69 -20.49 -9.04 1.44
C LYS A 69 -19.26 -8.69 0.62
N ALA A 70 -19.40 -8.72 -0.72
CA ALA A 70 -18.29 -8.42 -1.63
C ALA A 70 -17.61 -7.06 -1.34
N GLU A 71 -18.35 -6.12 -0.76
CA GLU A 71 -17.85 -4.81 -0.36
C GLU A 71 -16.73 -4.89 0.69
N ILE A 72 -16.82 -5.82 1.65
CA ILE A 72 -15.82 -5.93 2.74
C ILE A 72 -14.45 -6.30 2.17
N ILE A 73 -14.37 -7.39 1.43
CA ILE A 73 -13.09 -7.84 0.87
C ILE A 73 -12.56 -6.86 -0.19
N ASN A 74 -13.44 -6.23 -0.97
CA ASN A 74 -13.05 -5.18 -1.91
C ASN A 74 -12.43 -3.99 -1.18
N THR A 75 -13.07 -3.52 -0.11
CA THR A 75 -12.57 -2.40 0.69
C THR A 75 -11.21 -2.71 1.30
N ILE A 76 -11.00 -3.93 1.83
CA ILE A 76 -9.70 -4.36 2.34
C ILE A 76 -8.63 -4.29 1.24
N CYS A 77 -8.91 -4.85 0.05
CA CYS A 77 -7.98 -4.83 -1.07
C CYS A 77 -7.65 -3.40 -1.54
N VAL A 78 -8.66 -2.55 -1.67
CA VAL A 78 -8.47 -1.15 -2.10
C VAL A 78 -7.69 -0.35 -1.05
N CYS A 79 -8.05 -0.47 0.24
CA CYS A 79 -7.36 0.24 1.32
C CYS A 79 -5.92 -0.25 1.52
N SER A 80 -5.62 -1.50 1.18
CA SER A 80 -4.25 -2.03 1.21
C SER A 80 -3.40 -1.58 0.02
N ASN A 81 -4.00 -0.88 -0.94
CA ASN A 81 -3.35 -0.45 -2.19
C ASN A 81 -2.64 -1.61 -2.92
N GLY A 82 -3.24 -2.80 -2.91
CA GLY A 82 -2.66 -4.00 -3.51
C GLY A 82 -1.50 -4.62 -2.73
N ASN A 83 -1.18 -4.14 -1.53
CA ASN A 83 -0.18 -4.74 -0.68
C ASN A 83 -0.79 -5.87 0.16
N PRO A 84 -0.47 -7.16 -0.12
CA PRO A 84 -1.04 -8.28 0.63
C PRO A 84 -0.73 -8.24 2.12
N ARG A 85 0.48 -7.79 2.51
CA ARG A 85 0.86 -7.67 3.93
C ARG A 85 -0.05 -6.69 4.66
N PHE A 86 -0.30 -5.52 4.06
CA PHE A 86 -1.18 -4.54 4.67
C PHE A 86 -2.63 -5.03 4.74
N ALA A 87 -3.10 -5.76 3.73
CA ALA A 87 -4.41 -6.41 3.77
C ALA A 87 -4.51 -7.42 4.92
N PHE A 88 -3.47 -8.22 5.17
CA PHE A 88 -3.43 -9.14 6.31
C PHE A 88 -3.45 -8.41 7.64
N HIS A 89 -2.74 -7.28 7.80
CA HIS A 89 -2.83 -6.48 9.03
C HIS A 89 -4.27 -6.01 9.32
N ILE A 90 -5.03 -5.65 8.27
CA ILE A 90 -6.45 -5.30 8.45
C ILE A 90 -7.26 -6.52 8.92
N ILE A 91 -7.00 -7.70 8.34
CA ILE A 91 -7.68 -8.96 8.69
C ILE A 91 -7.31 -9.39 10.12
N ASP A 92 -6.05 -9.29 10.49
CA ASP A 92 -5.58 -9.57 11.86
C ASP A 92 -6.24 -8.63 12.86
N GLU A 93 -6.39 -7.34 12.53
CA GLU A 93 -7.09 -6.39 13.40
C GLU A 93 -8.59 -6.73 13.55
N LEU A 94 -9.25 -7.19 12.48
CA LEU A 94 -10.63 -7.71 12.59
C LEU A 94 -10.69 -8.91 13.51
N GLN A 95 -9.70 -9.80 13.49
CA GLN A 95 -9.59 -10.95 14.37
C GLN A 95 -9.33 -10.53 15.83
N ASN A 96 -8.39 -9.63 16.07
CA ASN A 96 -8.05 -9.12 17.38
C ASN A 96 -9.25 -8.46 18.09
N ARG A 97 -10.14 -7.85 17.30
CA ARG A 97 -11.42 -7.29 17.79
C ARG A 97 -12.52 -8.34 17.93
N ASN A 98 -12.22 -9.62 17.76
CA ASN A 98 -13.17 -10.73 17.81
C ASN A 98 -14.35 -10.59 16.81
N LEU A 99 -14.17 -9.87 15.70
CA LEU A 99 -15.24 -9.61 14.74
C LEU A 99 -15.60 -10.85 13.92
N PHE A 100 -14.70 -11.81 13.81
CA PHE A 100 -14.97 -13.11 13.17
C PHE A 100 -15.87 -14.03 14.00
N LYS A 101 -16.08 -13.73 15.28
CA LYS A 101 -17.10 -14.43 16.09
C LYS A 101 -18.52 -13.92 15.86
N LYS A 102 -18.66 -12.76 15.21
CA LYS A 102 -19.96 -12.21 14.83
C LYS A 102 -20.48 -12.88 13.55
N SER A 103 -21.79 -12.94 13.40
CA SER A 103 -22.42 -13.44 12.18
C SER A 103 -22.18 -12.53 10.95
N ASN A 104 -21.80 -11.28 11.17
CA ASN A 104 -21.57 -10.28 10.14
C ASN A 104 -20.62 -9.17 10.62
N ILE A 105 -19.73 -8.73 9.73
CA ILE A 105 -18.87 -7.57 9.96
C ILE A 105 -19.59 -6.32 9.44
N SER A 106 -19.81 -5.34 10.30
CA SER A 106 -20.42 -4.07 9.89
C SER A 106 -19.40 -3.20 9.15
N HIS A 107 -19.90 -2.27 8.32
CA HIS A 107 -19.04 -1.28 7.66
C HIS A 107 -18.26 -0.42 8.67
N GLN A 108 -18.89 -0.08 9.80
CA GLN A 108 -18.24 0.70 10.86
C GLN A 108 -17.11 -0.08 11.55
N ASP A 109 -17.32 -1.39 11.83
CA ASP A 109 -16.28 -2.27 12.38
C ASP A 109 -15.06 -2.32 11.45
N LEU A 110 -15.31 -2.48 10.14
CA LEU A 110 -14.25 -2.49 9.11
C LEU A 110 -13.48 -1.16 9.09
N ILE A 111 -14.19 -0.02 9.05
CA ILE A 111 -13.55 1.30 9.06
C ILE A 111 -12.70 1.52 10.31
N ASN A 112 -13.21 1.13 11.48
CA ASN A 112 -12.48 1.28 12.72
C ASN A 112 -11.21 0.41 12.75
N SER A 113 -11.27 -0.81 12.20
CA SER A 113 -10.11 -1.69 12.06
C SER A 113 -9.08 -1.12 11.09
N ILE A 114 -9.52 -0.61 9.93
CA ILE A 114 -8.62 0.05 8.98
C ILE A 114 -7.94 1.28 9.62
N ARG A 115 -8.67 2.10 10.37
CA ARG A 115 -8.12 3.27 11.07
C ARG A 115 -7.05 2.88 12.08
N ALA A 116 -7.26 1.82 12.86
CA ALA A 116 -6.28 1.32 13.81
C ALA A 116 -4.98 0.89 13.11
N VAL A 117 -5.10 0.10 12.03
CA VAL A 117 -3.93 -0.34 11.25
C VAL A 117 -3.20 0.85 10.60
N VAL A 118 -3.92 1.82 10.06
CA VAL A 118 -3.33 3.05 9.51
C VAL A 118 -2.61 3.85 10.59
N SER A 119 -3.16 3.95 11.81
CA SER A 119 -2.50 4.62 12.94
C SER A 119 -1.18 3.96 13.30
N THR A 120 -1.16 2.61 13.41
CA THR A 120 0.07 1.85 13.63
C THR A 120 1.08 2.09 12.51
N LYS A 121 0.61 2.13 11.26
CA LYS A 121 1.47 2.39 10.10
C LYS A 121 2.13 3.76 10.15
N TRP A 122 1.42 4.79 10.62
CA TRP A 122 2.01 6.11 10.84
C TRP A 122 3.09 6.07 11.91
N GLN A 123 2.88 5.40 13.03
CA GLN A 123 3.89 5.23 14.08
C GLN A 123 5.14 4.52 13.54
N GLU A 124 4.97 3.46 12.75
CA GLU A 124 6.09 2.80 12.07
C GLU A 124 6.85 3.77 11.16
N PHE A 125 6.14 4.59 10.38
CA PHE A 125 6.75 5.59 9.49
C PHE A 125 7.56 6.63 10.25
N GLU A 126 7.04 7.14 11.35
CA GLU A 126 7.76 8.08 12.23
C GLU A 126 9.05 7.46 12.76
N THR A 127 9.05 6.15 13.05
CA THR A 127 10.27 5.45 13.50
C THR A 127 11.31 5.22 12.39
N LEU A 128 10.93 5.30 11.10
CA LEU A 128 11.87 5.15 9.99
C LEU A 128 12.98 6.20 10.01
N SER A 129 12.71 7.41 10.50
CA SER A 129 13.71 8.48 10.63
C SER A 129 14.89 8.07 11.52
N ARG A 130 14.66 7.16 12.48
CA ARG A 130 15.70 6.61 13.38
C ARG A 130 16.49 5.48 12.71
N ARG A 131 15.86 4.71 11.82
CA ARG A 131 16.48 3.58 11.11
C ARG A 131 17.21 4.02 9.84
N LEU A 132 16.64 5.01 9.14
CA LEU A 132 17.14 5.54 7.88
C LEU A 132 17.67 6.97 8.10
N VAL A 133 18.68 7.14 8.96
CA VAL A 133 19.21 8.46 9.37
C VAL A 133 19.55 9.34 8.17
N LYS A 134 20.14 8.76 7.11
CA LYS A 134 20.47 9.45 5.85
C LYS A 134 19.25 10.08 5.16
N TYR A 135 18.05 9.58 5.42
CA TYR A 135 16.80 10.01 4.78
C TYR A 135 15.87 10.75 5.74
N LYS A 136 16.33 11.08 6.96
CA LYS A 136 15.51 11.69 8.01
C LYS A 136 14.73 12.91 7.53
N ASP A 137 15.38 13.84 6.86
CA ASP A 137 14.74 15.08 6.38
C ASP A 137 13.68 14.80 5.30
N TYR A 138 13.95 13.83 4.45
CA TYR A 138 12.97 13.41 3.44
C TYR A 138 11.75 12.72 4.07
N ILE A 139 11.94 11.94 5.13
CA ILE A 139 10.84 11.28 5.86
C ILE A 139 9.94 12.34 6.50
N ILE A 140 10.51 13.34 7.17
CA ILE A 140 9.76 14.44 7.77
C ILE A 140 9.01 15.24 6.70
N LYS A 141 9.68 15.57 5.59
CA LYS A 141 9.05 16.26 4.46
C LYS A 141 7.94 15.45 3.82
N ALA A 142 8.11 14.12 3.70
CA ALA A 142 7.12 13.21 3.17
C ALA A 142 5.86 13.14 4.04
N GLU A 143 6.04 13.09 5.35
CA GLU A 143 4.95 13.14 6.32
C GLU A 143 4.17 14.44 6.22
N ASN A 144 4.87 15.58 6.24
CA ASN A 144 4.27 16.90 6.10
C ASN A 144 3.52 17.07 4.77
N PHE A 145 4.09 16.55 3.69
CA PHE A 145 3.44 16.56 2.39
C PHE A 145 2.12 15.77 2.40
N LEU A 146 2.10 14.56 2.95
CA LEU A 146 0.86 13.79 3.02
C LEU A 146 -0.14 14.37 4.02
N LYS A 147 0.27 14.59 5.28
CA LYS A 147 -0.63 15.03 6.37
C LYS A 147 -1.07 16.49 6.19
N GLY A 148 -0.15 17.35 5.75
CA GLY A 148 -0.41 18.79 5.65
C GLY A 148 -1.01 19.25 4.31
N LEU A 149 -0.70 18.56 3.22
CA LEU A 149 -1.12 18.99 1.88
C LEU A 149 -2.07 18.00 1.22
N VAL A 150 -1.65 16.76 0.99
CA VAL A 150 -2.39 15.82 0.14
C VAL A 150 -3.71 15.41 0.78
N ILE A 151 -3.68 14.92 2.02
CA ILE A 151 -4.88 14.40 2.70
C ILE A 151 -5.95 15.48 2.91
N PRO A 152 -5.63 16.69 3.38
CA PRO A 152 -6.61 17.75 3.53
C PRO A 152 -7.26 18.17 2.20
N ASN A 153 -6.45 18.30 1.14
CA ASN A 153 -6.97 18.66 -0.18
C ASN A 153 -7.85 17.57 -0.79
N LEU A 154 -7.45 16.28 -0.68
CA LEU A 154 -8.30 15.17 -1.11
C LEU A 154 -9.62 15.11 -0.34
N ARG A 155 -9.59 15.36 0.98
CA ARG A 155 -10.83 15.43 1.79
C ARG A 155 -11.74 16.55 1.35
N SER A 156 -11.22 17.74 1.14
CA SER A 156 -11.96 18.91 0.66
C SER A 156 -12.57 18.64 -0.72
N TRP A 157 -11.75 18.11 -1.64
CA TRP A 157 -12.18 17.73 -2.98
C TRP A 157 -13.29 16.68 -2.94
N ASN A 158 -13.12 15.62 -2.16
CA ASN A 158 -14.11 14.57 -2.03
C ASN A 158 -15.40 15.03 -1.36
N LYS A 159 -15.35 16.02 -0.45
CA LYS A 159 -16.56 16.67 0.11
C LYS A 159 -17.38 17.36 -0.97
N LYS A 160 -16.74 18.07 -1.91
CA LYS A 160 -17.41 18.68 -3.07
C LYS A 160 -18.00 17.61 -3.98
N ARG A 161 -17.24 16.58 -4.33
CA ARG A 161 -17.69 15.48 -5.21
C ARG A 161 -18.90 14.72 -4.66
N ARG A 162 -18.97 14.52 -3.34
CA ARG A 162 -20.15 13.92 -2.69
C ARG A 162 -21.40 14.75 -2.90
N LYS A 163 -21.31 16.08 -2.79
CA LYS A 163 -22.45 16.98 -3.06
C LYS A 163 -22.95 16.85 -4.50
N ASP A 164 -22.03 16.60 -5.43
CA ASP A 164 -22.32 16.47 -6.85
C ASP A 164 -22.64 15.02 -7.28
N ASN A 165 -22.78 14.07 -6.35
CA ASN A 165 -22.96 12.63 -6.61
C ASN A 165 -21.89 12.02 -7.51
N LYS A 166 -20.65 12.56 -7.50
CA LYS A 166 -19.53 12.08 -8.30
C LYS A 166 -18.69 11.05 -7.54
N LYS A 167 -18.04 10.14 -8.28
CA LYS A 167 -17.09 9.16 -7.70
C LYS A 167 -15.99 9.87 -6.90
N LEU A 168 -15.66 9.35 -5.72
CA LEU A 168 -14.59 9.89 -4.88
C LEU A 168 -13.21 9.61 -5.49
N SER A 169 -12.27 10.52 -5.27
CA SER A 169 -10.88 10.33 -5.67
C SER A 169 -10.06 9.76 -4.50
N ALA A 170 -9.22 8.78 -4.78
CA ALA A 170 -8.21 8.26 -3.84
C ALA A 170 -6.78 8.59 -4.28
N GLY A 171 -6.63 9.38 -5.36
CA GLY A 171 -5.32 9.73 -5.92
C GLY A 171 -5.25 11.20 -6.29
N PHE A 172 -4.04 11.62 -6.60
CA PHE A 172 -3.71 12.95 -7.09
C PHE A 172 -2.71 12.83 -8.24
N TYR A 173 -2.64 13.86 -9.05
CA TYR A 173 -1.67 13.98 -10.13
C TYR A 173 -0.62 15.00 -9.74
N ILE A 174 0.60 14.80 -10.21
CA ILE A 174 1.70 15.74 -10.06
C ILE A 174 2.36 15.94 -11.44
N GLN A 175 2.76 17.15 -11.72
CA GLN A 175 3.49 17.45 -12.96
C GLN A 175 4.87 16.79 -12.91
N THR A 176 5.32 16.22 -14.03
CA THR A 176 6.61 15.53 -14.15
C THR A 176 7.78 16.39 -13.68
N SER A 177 7.82 17.67 -14.06
CA SER A 177 8.85 18.61 -13.63
C SER A 177 8.91 18.86 -12.13
N VAL A 178 7.78 18.74 -11.43
CA VAL A 178 7.72 18.81 -9.95
C VAL A 178 8.13 17.47 -9.34
N TYR A 179 7.65 16.37 -9.91
CA TYR A 179 8.00 15.02 -9.46
C TYR A 179 9.52 14.80 -9.47
N GLU A 180 10.20 15.15 -10.55
CA GLU A 180 11.65 15.02 -10.68
C GLU A 180 12.41 15.70 -9.53
N LYS A 181 11.96 16.89 -9.10
CA LYS A 181 12.59 17.65 -8.02
C LYS A 181 12.40 17.03 -6.63
N ILE A 182 11.32 16.28 -6.44
CA ILE A 182 10.95 15.70 -5.13
C ILE A 182 10.76 14.18 -5.19
N SER A 183 11.30 13.53 -6.22
CA SER A 183 11.17 12.08 -6.46
C SER A 183 11.55 11.25 -5.23
N LYS A 184 12.60 11.65 -4.52
CA LYS A 184 13.06 10.97 -3.31
C LYS A 184 12.01 10.90 -2.19
N LEU A 185 11.19 11.92 -2.08
CA LEU A 185 10.06 11.95 -1.15
C LEU A 185 9.03 10.88 -1.54
N PHE A 186 8.73 10.76 -2.83
CA PHE A 186 7.82 9.74 -3.34
C PHE A 186 8.39 8.33 -3.19
N ASP A 187 9.68 8.13 -3.41
CA ASP A 187 10.35 6.85 -3.17
C ASP A 187 10.14 6.37 -1.73
N ILE A 188 10.28 7.26 -0.75
CA ILE A 188 10.11 6.96 0.68
C ILE A 188 8.64 6.63 0.98
N LEU A 189 7.69 7.38 0.42
CA LEU A 189 6.27 7.14 0.60
C LEU A 189 5.84 5.81 -0.04
N ALA A 190 6.37 5.50 -1.22
CA ALA A 190 6.13 4.23 -1.90
C ALA A 190 6.77 3.05 -1.16
N TYR A 191 8.01 3.20 -0.67
CA TYR A 191 8.68 2.23 0.19
C TYR A 191 7.86 1.88 1.43
N SER A 192 7.23 2.90 2.01
CA SER A 192 6.39 2.76 3.21
C SER A 192 4.94 2.34 2.89
N ASN A 193 4.60 2.11 1.61
CA ASN A 193 3.27 1.76 1.12
C ASN A 193 2.17 2.79 1.45
N PHE A 194 2.51 4.07 1.58
CA PHE A 194 1.51 5.14 1.70
C PHE A 194 0.93 5.56 0.36
N ILE A 195 1.71 5.43 -0.70
CA ILE A 195 1.29 5.73 -2.06
C ILE A 195 1.70 4.60 -3.01
N ASN A 196 1.03 4.53 -4.13
CA ASN A 196 1.47 3.78 -5.30
C ASN A 196 1.73 4.77 -6.44
N ILE A 197 2.86 4.65 -7.12
CA ILE A 197 3.24 5.54 -8.21
C ILE A 197 2.91 4.83 -9.51
N ASN A 198 1.96 5.39 -10.25
CA ASN A 198 1.60 4.94 -11.60
C ASN A 198 2.16 5.99 -12.58
N TYR A 199 3.01 5.55 -13.47
CA TYR A 199 3.61 6.35 -14.53
C TYR A 199 2.71 6.36 -15.77
#